data_08691d5aba85d104edaa027d53369290
#
_entry.id   08691d5aba85d104edaa027d53369290
#
_cell.length_a   1.000
_cell.length_b   1.000
_cell.length_c   1.000
_cell.angle_alpha   90.00
_cell.angle_beta   90.00
_cell.angle_gamma   90.00
#
_symmetry.space_group_name_H-M   'P 1'
#
loop_
_entity.id
_entity.type
_entity.pdbx_description
1 polymer ?
#
loop_
_entity_poly.entity_id
_entity_poly.type
_entity_poly.pdbx_seq_one_letter_code
_entity_poly.pdbx_strand_id
1 'polypeptide(L)'
;MSRLAFGFFLAIVLSASAFAEIPYVTRDGIEEVDYAKLNPIPNFKLPDSGQFRETTFVHGEDADYRRNPMRFTISDDGLIVIDNNTGLMWERHLNWRWGNIVPPKGKWRPQDVFAYKDGEPKRRPYHEGVQYCKGLRLGGYDDWRMANMKEGHTIAHYASARPAIWEKYFKDTDRGLPGYGDRGKGGMWAGPLGPDHNNSGWHLGFIDGHMMGYPRGGYKTTRCVRADNDGTYFLPEFVDNGDGTVTDRVTKLMWLQKTDGVKRAWEPSIQYCEDLVFAGHSDWTLPHNKALSSLVDLRKQKPAIDTAFFPDTDYKAYYWSRTPETRDAFKNMMSETTVQPEDLKINNAHENAFFQSFMLGGNWRGPRSLEGLARCVRHL
;
A
#
# COMPACT_ATOMS: atom_id res chain seq x y z
N MET A 1 -51.48 4.87 56.72
CA MET A 1 -50.07 4.61 56.86
C MET A 1 -49.56 3.93 55.55
N SER A 2 -49.12 4.73 54.60
CA SER A 2 -48.69 4.25 53.26
C SER A 2 -47.24 4.62 53.11
N ARG A 3 -46.42 3.63 52.92
CA ARG A 3 -44.98 3.83 52.63
C ARG A 3 -44.75 3.85 51.09
N LEU A 4 -44.39 4.98 50.58
CA LEU A 4 -43.89 5.14 49.21
C LEU A 4 -42.44 4.60 49.18
N ALA A 5 -42.18 3.61 48.31
CA ALA A 5 -40.85 3.14 47.98
C ALA A 5 -40.38 3.90 46.74
N PHE A 6 -39.33 4.70 46.89
CA PHE A 6 -38.60 5.32 45.79
C PHE A 6 -37.63 4.28 45.19
N GLY A 7 -37.91 3.83 43.98
CA GLY A 7 -37.00 3.02 43.22
C GLY A 7 -35.92 3.89 42.55
N PHE A 8 -34.68 3.76 42.96
CA PHE A 8 -33.51 4.31 42.23
C PHE A 8 -33.25 3.46 41.01
N PHE A 9 -33.52 4.00 39.84
CA PHE A 9 -32.98 3.45 38.59
C PHE A 9 -31.49 3.83 38.50
N LEU A 10 -30.63 2.85 38.75
CA LEU A 10 -29.19 2.96 38.49
C LEU A 10 -29.01 2.75 37.00
N ALA A 11 -28.80 3.82 36.25
CA ALA A 11 -28.37 3.75 34.87
C ALA A 11 -26.92 3.23 34.84
N ILE A 12 -26.76 1.95 34.52
CA ILE A 12 -25.45 1.37 34.21
C ILE A 12 -25.07 1.94 32.86
N VAL A 13 -24.21 2.95 32.86
CA VAL A 13 -23.43 3.35 31.69
C VAL A 13 -22.46 2.22 31.42
N LEU A 14 -22.80 1.34 30.47
CA LEU A 14 -21.85 0.40 29.89
C LEU A 14 -20.84 1.23 29.15
N SER A 15 -19.72 1.52 29.81
CA SER A 15 -18.51 1.95 29.15
C SER A 15 -18.19 0.92 28.08
N ALA A 16 -18.03 1.38 26.83
CA ALA A 16 -17.52 0.56 25.75
C ALA A 16 -16.27 -0.15 26.27
N SER A 17 -16.38 -1.45 26.48
CA SER A 17 -15.25 -2.30 26.85
C SER A 17 -14.22 -2.13 25.77
N ALA A 18 -13.08 -1.56 26.14
CA ALA A 18 -11.88 -1.63 25.35
C ALA A 18 -11.69 -3.10 24.96
N PHE A 19 -11.80 -3.40 23.68
CA PHE A 19 -11.35 -4.69 23.16
C PHE A 19 -9.89 -4.77 23.57
N ALA A 20 -9.59 -5.68 24.48
CA ALA A 20 -8.21 -5.99 24.83
C ALA A 20 -7.51 -6.36 23.52
N GLU A 21 -6.61 -5.50 23.11
CA GLU A 21 -5.78 -5.73 21.92
C GLU A 21 -5.05 -7.06 22.13
N ILE A 22 -5.42 -8.06 21.33
CA ILE A 22 -4.65 -9.31 21.28
C ILE A 22 -3.31 -8.89 20.68
N PRO A 23 -2.19 -9.02 21.40
CA PRO A 23 -0.90 -8.73 20.80
C PRO A 23 -0.74 -9.63 19.58
N TYR A 24 -0.41 -9.04 18.44
CA TYR A 24 -0.14 -9.76 17.20
C TYR A 24 1.09 -10.65 17.40
N VAL A 25 0.88 -11.81 18.00
CA VAL A 25 1.91 -12.85 18.14
C VAL A 25 1.68 -13.82 17.00
N THR A 26 2.67 -13.95 16.12
CA THR A 26 2.64 -14.98 15.09
C THR A 26 2.63 -16.37 15.74
N ARG A 27 2.16 -17.41 15.03
CA ARG A 27 2.19 -18.80 15.49
C ARG A 27 3.57 -19.25 15.99
N ASP A 28 4.63 -18.59 15.55
CA ASP A 28 6.03 -18.89 15.88
C ASP A 28 6.53 -18.06 17.06
N GLY A 29 5.65 -17.35 17.77
CA GLY A 29 6.00 -16.52 18.93
C GLY A 29 6.79 -15.25 18.58
N ILE A 30 6.75 -14.82 17.33
CA ILE A 30 7.40 -13.60 16.87
C ILE A 30 6.39 -12.44 16.98
N GLU A 31 6.76 -11.46 17.77
CA GLU A 31 5.98 -10.22 17.90
C GLU A 31 6.04 -9.41 16.60
N GLU A 32 4.90 -9.24 15.97
CA GLU A 32 4.75 -8.39 14.80
C GLU A 32 4.76 -6.90 15.19
N VAL A 33 5.04 -6.04 14.22
CA VAL A 33 4.94 -4.59 14.43
C VAL A 33 3.48 -4.20 14.57
N ASP A 34 3.11 -3.59 15.67
CA ASP A 34 1.80 -3.00 15.85
C ASP A 34 1.78 -1.58 15.26
N TYR A 35 1.49 -1.50 13.98
CA TYR A 35 1.48 -0.22 13.25
C TYR A 35 0.44 0.77 13.77
N ALA A 36 -0.61 0.31 14.47
CA ALA A 36 -1.62 1.19 15.04
C ALA A 36 -1.13 1.96 16.28
N LYS A 37 -0.04 1.49 16.91
CA LYS A 37 0.60 2.16 18.05
C LYS A 37 1.72 3.10 17.65
N LEU A 38 2.15 3.07 16.40
CA LEU A 38 3.18 3.97 15.91
C LEU A 38 2.60 5.37 15.66
N ASN A 39 3.44 6.38 15.78
CA ASN A 39 3.03 7.77 15.58
C ASN A 39 2.70 8.06 14.12
N PRO A 40 1.73 8.94 13.79
CA PRO A 40 1.55 9.41 12.43
C PRO A 40 2.76 10.23 11.97
N ILE A 41 3.14 10.09 10.70
CA ILE A 41 4.24 10.87 10.12
C ILE A 41 3.80 12.33 10.00
N PRO A 42 4.55 13.29 10.58
CA PRO A 42 4.24 14.70 10.42
C PRO A 42 4.49 15.15 8.97
N ASN A 43 3.62 16.04 8.47
CA ASN A 43 3.74 16.62 7.11
C ASN A 43 3.75 15.57 5.97
N PHE A 44 3.14 14.40 6.21
CA PHE A 44 2.99 13.35 5.20
C PHE A 44 2.33 13.89 3.93
N LYS A 45 2.92 13.57 2.79
CA LYS A 45 2.35 13.82 1.46
C LYS A 45 2.25 12.51 0.72
N LEU A 46 1.04 12.11 0.36
CA LEU A 46 0.84 10.91 -0.46
C LEU A 46 1.47 11.14 -1.83
N PRO A 47 2.49 10.35 -2.23
CA PRO A 47 3.11 10.52 -3.53
C PRO A 47 2.18 10.05 -4.66
N ASP A 48 2.28 10.71 -5.81
CA ASP A 48 1.60 10.32 -7.04
C ASP A 48 2.01 8.90 -7.47
N SER A 49 1.29 8.34 -8.43
CA SER A 49 1.53 6.99 -8.96
C SER A 49 2.91 6.81 -9.61
N GLY A 50 3.51 7.89 -10.07
CA GLY A 50 4.72 7.90 -10.88
C GLY A 50 4.45 7.87 -12.39
N GLN A 51 3.20 7.65 -12.84
CA GLN A 51 2.83 7.80 -14.25
C GLN A 51 2.94 9.26 -14.70
N PHE A 52 3.47 9.47 -15.89
CA PHE A 52 3.70 10.81 -16.43
C PHE A 52 3.39 10.89 -17.94
N ARG A 53 2.82 9.85 -18.52
CA ARG A 53 2.46 9.78 -19.93
C ARG A 53 0.99 9.49 -20.09
N GLU A 54 0.38 10.20 -20.99
CA GLU A 54 -0.99 9.97 -21.42
C GLU A 54 -1.09 8.64 -22.17
N THR A 55 -2.14 7.90 -21.87
CA THR A 55 -2.43 6.59 -22.44
C THR A 55 -3.82 6.53 -23.09
N THR A 56 -4.60 7.59 -22.94
CA THR A 56 -5.92 7.81 -23.55
C THR A 56 -6.04 9.24 -24.04
N PHE A 57 -7.10 9.53 -24.81
CA PHE A 57 -7.48 10.89 -25.22
C PHE A 57 -8.46 11.54 -24.23
N VAL A 58 -8.86 10.83 -23.19
CA VAL A 58 -9.74 11.37 -22.15
C VAL A 58 -8.86 12.04 -21.10
N HIS A 59 -9.10 13.35 -20.87
CA HIS A 59 -8.46 14.07 -19.78
C HIS A 59 -8.87 13.48 -18.43
N GLY A 60 -7.94 13.38 -17.48
CA GLY A 60 -8.22 12.91 -16.13
C GLY A 60 -7.44 11.67 -15.72
N GLU A 61 -6.54 11.14 -16.57
CA GLU A 61 -5.62 10.08 -16.16
C GLU A 61 -4.44 10.60 -15.32
N ASP A 62 -3.61 9.70 -14.79
CA ASP A 62 -2.52 10.06 -13.86
C ASP A 62 -1.53 11.08 -14.43
N ALA A 63 -1.29 11.07 -15.73
CA ALA A 63 -0.37 11.99 -16.40
C ALA A 63 -0.82 13.45 -16.32
N ASP A 64 -2.13 13.69 -16.26
CA ASP A 64 -2.73 15.01 -16.19
C ASP A 64 -2.60 15.66 -14.78
N TYR A 65 -2.40 14.84 -13.76
CA TYR A 65 -2.41 15.27 -12.36
C TYR A 65 -1.12 14.89 -11.63
N ARG A 66 -0.12 15.75 -11.68
CA ARG A 66 1.19 15.56 -11.02
C ARG A 66 1.35 16.52 -9.84
N ARG A 67 0.60 16.29 -8.76
CA ARG A 67 0.58 17.19 -7.59
C ARG A 67 1.72 16.93 -6.61
N ASN A 68 1.98 15.66 -6.32
CA ASN A 68 3.04 15.21 -5.40
C ASN A 68 3.95 14.19 -6.09
N PRO A 69 4.73 14.59 -7.11
CA PRO A 69 5.60 13.64 -7.81
C PRO A 69 6.57 12.98 -6.83
N MET A 70 6.83 11.69 -7.04
CA MET A 70 7.75 10.92 -6.20
C MET A 70 9.14 11.58 -6.19
N ARG A 71 9.68 11.81 -4.99
CA ARG A 71 10.98 12.48 -4.79
C ARG A 71 11.80 11.72 -3.78
N PHE A 72 12.99 11.30 -4.18
CA PHE A 72 13.90 10.55 -3.33
C PHE A 72 15.27 11.21 -3.26
N THR A 73 15.91 11.11 -2.10
CA THR A 73 17.31 11.45 -1.87
C THR A 73 18.05 10.20 -1.41
N ILE A 74 19.28 10.04 -1.84
CA ILE A 74 20.16 8.96 -1.36
C ILE A 74 21.05 9.57 -0.28
N SER A 75 21.19 8.88 0.86
CA SER A 75 22.11 9.28 1.93
C SER A 75 23.57 9.34 1.43
N ASP A 76 24.41 10.12 2.09
CA ASP A 76 25.81 10.34 1.70
C ASP A 76 26.62 9.02 1.65
N ASP A 77 26.32 8.09 2.56
CA ASP A 77 26.91 6.75 2.59
C ASP A 77 26.36 5.80 1.52
N GLY A 78 25.33 6.23 0.77
CA GLY A 78 24.71 5.45 -0.28
C GLY A 78 23.86 4.27 0.21
N LEU A 79 23.54 4.17 1.50
CA LEU A 79 22.89 3.01 2.11
C LEU A 79 21.37 3.15 2.24
N ILE A 80 20.88 4.38 2.33
CA ILE A 80 19.49 4.71 2.63
C ILE A 80 18.90 5.52 1.47
N VAL A 81 17.63 5.28 1.19
CA VAL A 81 16.79 6.14 0.35
C VAL A 81 15.81 6.88 1.26
N ILE A 82 15.82 8.20 1.20
CA ILE A 82 14.89 9.08 1.90
C ILE A 82 13.77 9.44 0.92
N ASP A 83 12.52 9.12 1.29
CA ASP A 83 11.33 9.56 0.56
C ASP A 83 10.94 10.96 1.05
N ASN A 84 11.20 11.98 0.22
CA ASN A 84 10.98 13.37 0.57
C ASN A 84 9.48 13.76 0.61
N ASN A 85 8.59 12.91 0.14
CA ASN A 85 7.14 13.11 0.25
C ASN A 85 6.62 12.63 1.61
N THR A 86 7.11 11.49 2.05
CA THR A 86 6.59 10.80 3.23
C THR A 86 7.46 10.95 4.47
N GLY A 87 8.74 11.29 4.31
CA GLY A 87 9.72 11.29 5.40
C GLY A 87 10.21 9.89 5.78
N LEU A 88 9.75 8.85 5.09
CA LEU A 88 10.21 7.48 5.32
C LEU A 88 11.65 7.30 4.81
N MET A 89 12.43 6.56 5.56
CA MET A 89 13.77 6.13 5.18
C MET A 89 13.75 4.64 4.89
N TRP A 90 14.34 4.25 3.76
CA TRP A 90 14.29 2.89 3.22
C TRP A 90 15.66 2.29 3.08
N GLU A 91 15.79 1.01 3.40
CA GLU A 91 16.95 0.22 3.00
C GLU A 91 17.11 0.28 1.48
N ARG A 92 18.27 0.75 0.99
CA ARG A 92 18.50 0.93 -0.44
C ARG A 92 18.85 -0.36 -1.16
N HIS A 93 19.67 -1.22 -0.53
CA HIS A 93 20.23 -2.45 -1.09
C HIS A 93 19.68 -3.69 -0.42
N LEU A 94 19.12 -4.64 -1.15
CA LEU A 94 18.59 -5.89 -0.60
C LEU A 94 19.63 -7.01 -0.43
N ASN A 95 20.83 -6.84 -0.99
CA ASN A 95 21.91 -7.85 -0.99
C ASN A 95 22.93 -7.68 0.13
N TRP A 96 22.52 -7.10 1.27
CA TRP A 96 23.44 -6.85 2.37
C TRP A 96 24.01 -8.15 2.93
N ARG A 97 25.36 -8.17 3.02
CA ARG A 97 26.09 -9.22 3.71
C ARG A 97 25.74 -9.17 5.21
N TRP A 98 25.63 -10.32 5.83
CA TRP A 98 25.26 -10.55 7.23
C TRP A 98 26.01 -9.72 8.29
N GLY A 99 27.12 -9.08 7.95
CA GLY A 99 27.94 -8.32 8.91
C GLY A 99 27.25 -7.17 9.63
N ASN A 100 26.10 -6.70 9.14
CA ASN A 100 25.38 -5.55 9.70
C ASN A 100 24.08 -5.94 10.43
N ILE A 101 23.79 -7.24 10.58
CA ILE A 101 22.61 -7.71 11.31
C ILE A 101 23.05 -8.23 12.68
N VAL A 102 22.54 -7.62 13.74
CA VAL A 102 22.68 -8.14 15.09
C VAL A 102 21.51 -9.09 15.33
N PRO A 103 21.75 -10.43 15.40
CA PRO A 103 20.67 -11.36 15.66
C PRO A 103 20.07 -11.11 17.05
N PRO A 104 18.74 -11.23 17.20
CA PRO A 104 18.12 -11.27 18.52
C PRO A 104 18.80 -12.35 19.35
N LYS A 105 19.13 -12.07 20.61
CA LYS A 105 19.87 -12.99 21.48
C LYS A 105 19.33 -14.43 21.35
N GLY A 106 20.13 -15.30 20.77
CA GLY A 106 20.03 -16.76 20.94
C GLY A 106 19.27 -17.55 19.89
N LYS A 107 18.79 -17.01 18.76
CA LYS A 107 17.89 -17.77 17.87
C LYS A 107 18.28 -17.89 16.39
N TRP A 108 19.36 -17.27 15.94
CA TRP A 108 19.74 -17.32 14.52
C TRP A 108 21.11 -17.96 14.33
N ARG A 109 21.16 -18.98 13.51
CA ARG A 109 22.44 -19.50 13.01
C ARG A 109 22.67 -18.94 11.59
N PRO A 110 23.90 -18.58 11.20
CA PRO A 110 24.20 -18.10 9.85
C PRO A 110 23.78 -19.05 8.72
N GLN A 111 23.70 -20.36 9.04
CA GLN A 111 23.24 -21.39 8.11
C GLN A 111 21.73 -21.51 7.96
N ASP A 112 20.95 -20.93 8.87
CA ASP A 112 19.48 -20.96 8.82
C ASP A 112 18.93 -19.95 7.78
N VAL A 113 19.83 -19.19 7.17
CA VAL A 113 19.50 -18.27 6.11
C VAL A 113 19.95 -18.86 4.79
N PHE A 114 18.98 -19.28 3.99
CA PHE A 114 19.24 -19.83 2.67
C PHE A 114 20.19 -18.93 1.89
N ALA A 115 21.38 -19.47 1.60
CA ALA A 115 22.37 -18.81 0.75
C ALA A 115 21.83 -18.82 -0.68
N TYR A 116 21.44 -17.66 -1.19
CA TYR A 116 21.22 -17.47 -2.61
C TYR A 116 22.57 -17.28 -3.33
N LYS A 117 22.55 -17.57 -4.64
CA LYS A 117 23.71 -17.26 -5.50
C LYS A 117 24.12 -15.80 -5.33
N ASP A 118 25.41 -15.53 -5.37
CA ASP A 118 25.93 -14.17 -5.36
C ASP A 118 25.24 -13.33 -6.42
N GLY A 119 24.68 -12.19 -5.99
CA GLY A 119 24.00 -11.24 -6.87
C GLY A 119 22.47 -11.28 -6.88
N GLU A 120 21.82 -12.26 -6.21
CA GLU A 120 20.36 -12.29 -6.12
C GLU A 120 19.82 -11.72 -4.78
N PRO A 121 18.68 -11.01 -4.79
CA PRO A 121 18.08 -10.50 -3.57
C PRO A 121 17.58 -11.65 -2.69
N LYS A 122 17.89 -11.61 -1.40
CA LYS A 122 17.48 -12.64 -0.44
C LYS A 122 15.97 -12.63 -0.23
N ARG A 123 15.37 -13.77 -0.51
CA ARG A 123 13.96 -14.04 -0.20
C ARG A 123 13.85 -14.79 1.13
N ARG A 124 12.82 -14.46 1.93
CA ARG A 124 12.58 -15.03 3.26
C ARG A 124 11.11 -15.33 3.46
N PRO A 125 10.73 -16.27 4.32
CA PRO A 125 9.37 -16.34 4.87
C PRO A 125 9.02 -15.05 5.61
N TYR A 126 7.73 -14.79 5.77
CA TYR A 126 7.23 -13.53 6.35
C TYR A 126 7.87 -13.22 7.73
N HIS A 127 7.85 -14.19 8.64
CA HIS A 127 8.37 -14.03 10.00
C HIS A 127 9.89 -13.73 10.03
N GLU A 128 10.65 -14.33 9.13
CA GLU A 128 12.08 -14.03 9.00
C GLU A 128 12.31 -12.62 8.46
N GLY A 129 11.41 -12.13 7.60
CA GLY A 129 11.42 -10.74 7.13
C GLY A 129 11.22 -9.74 8.28
N VAL A 130 10.28 -10.02 9.20
CA VAL A 130 10.08 -9.21 10.40
C VAL A 130 11.33 -9.18 11.26
N GLN A 131 11.94 -10.36 11.54
CA GLN A 131 13.16 -10.46 12.34
C GLN A 131 14.36 -9.78 11.68
N TYR A 132 14.48 -9.92 10.38
CA TYR A 132 15.53 -9.25 9.60
C TYR A 132 15.50 -7.74 9.85
N CYS A 133 14.35 -7.09 9.70
CA CYS A 133 14.27 -5.66 9.90
C CYS A 133 14.49 -5.25 11.36
N LYS A 134 13.94 -5.97 12.32
CA LYS A 134 14.20 -5.72 13.77
C LYS A 134 15.68 -5.83 14.14
N GLY A 135 16.43 -6.70 13.46
CA GLY A 135 17.86 -6.88 13.65
C GLY A 135 18.76 -5.97 12.84
N LEU A 136 18.20 -5.21 11.89
CA LEU A 136 19.00 -4.38 10.97
C LEU A 136 19.65 -3.21 11.69
N ARG A 137 20.95 -2.99 11.42
CA ARG A 137 21.72 -1.82 11.83
C ARG A 137 22.30 -1.19 10.57
N LEU A 138 21.77 -0.05 10.15
CA LEU A 138 22.10 0.56 8.88
C LEU A 138 22.08 2.08 8.99
N GLY A 139 23.11 2.74 8.44
CA GLY A 139 23.20 4.19 8.40
C GLY A 139 23.22 4.86 9.79
N GLY A 140 23.69 4.14 10.82
CA GLY A 140 23.71 4.62 12.21
C GLY A 140 22.38 4.44 12.95
N TYR A 141 21.35 3.83 12.33
CA TYR A 141 20.04 3.59 12.94
C TYR A 141 19.85 2.12 13.32
N ASP A 142 19.02 1.87 14.34
CA ASP A 142 18.71 0.53 14.87
C ASP A 142 17.20 0.29 15.10
N ASP A 143 16.37 1.20 14.64
CA ASP A 143 14.91 1.23 14.74
C ASP A 143 14.21 0.80 13.44
N TRP A 144 14.89 0.01 12.62
CA TRP A 144 14.34 -0.52 11.38
C TRP A 144 13.22 -1.52 11.64
N ARG A 145 12.18 -1.46 10.83
CA ARG A 145 11.04 -2.37 10.86
C ARG A 145 10.61 -2.81 9.46
N MET A 146 9.82 -3.87 9.38
CA MET A 146 9.12 -4.20 8.13
C MET A 146 8.17 -3.05 7.79
N ALA A 147 8.09 -2.69 6.51
CA ALA A 147 7.10 -1.73 6.06
C ALA A 147 5.69 -2.30 6.17
N ASN A 148 4.70 -1.48 6.49
CA ASN A 148 3.32 -1.87 6.26
C ASN A 148 2.97 -1.73 4.77
N MET A 149 1.80 -2.28 4.36
CA MET A 149 1.42 -2.32 2.95
C MET A 149 1.24 -0.92 2.35
N LYS A 150 0.69 0.04 3.10
CA LYS A 150 0.50 1.42 2.62
C LYS A 150 1.84 2.14 2.44
N GLU A 151 2.78 1.94 3.37
CA GLU A 151 4.13 2.47 3.23
C GLU A 151 4.84 1.84 2.02
N GLY A 152 4.79 0.52 1.89
CA GLY A 152 5.32 -0.17 0.71
C GLY A 152 4.75 0.38 -0.59
N HIS A 153 3.45 0.69 -0.60
CA HIS A 153 2.79 1.25 -1.77
C HIS A 153 3.29 2.64 -2.14
N THR A 154 3.81 3.45 -1.20
CA THR A 154 4.36 4.78 -1.53
C THR A 154 5.53 4.71 -2.48
N ILE A 155 6.34 3.66 -2.43
CA ILE A 155 7.51 3.47 -3.31
C ILE A 155 7.20 2.70 -4.60
N ALA A 156 5.99 2.15 -4.76
CA ALA A 156 5.57 1.56 -6.04
C ALA A 156 5.54 2.64 -7.13
N HIS A 157 6.12 2.36 -8.30
CA HIS A 157 6.23 3.29 -9.42
C HIS A 157 5.53 2.72 -10.65
N TYR A 158 4.37 3.27 -10.97
CA TYR A 158 3.47 2.71 -11.98
C TYR A 158 3.84 3.03 -13.44
N ALA A 159 4.83 3.91 -13.66
CA ALA A 159 5.47 4.04 -14.97
C ALA A 159 6.62 3.05 -15.16
N SER A 160 6.90 2.19 -14.18
CA SER A 160 7.93 1.16 -14.24
C SER A 160 7.29 -0.23 -14.15
N ALA A 161 7.93 -1.21 -14.74
CA ALA A 161 7.54 -2.62 -14.62
C ALA A 161 8.79 -3.51 -14.60
N ARG A 162 8.75 -4.57 -13.79
CA ARG A 162 9.83 -5.54 -13.62
C ARG A 162 11.22 -4.92 -13.40
N PRO A 163 11.38 -4.08 -12.36
CA PRO A 163 10.45 -3.88 -11.24
C PRO A 163 9.62 -2.60 -11.36
N ALA A 164 8.39 -2.64 -10.81
CA ALA A 164 7.53 -1.48 -10.59
C ALA A 164 8.02 -0.64 -9.40
N ILE A 165 9.26 -0.21 -9.48
CA ILE A 165 9.96 0.64 -8.52
C ILE A 165 11.11 1.33 -9.26
N TRP A 166 11.51 2.50 -8.82
CA TRP A 166 12.55 3.25 -9.52
C TRP A 166 13.95 2.77 -9.12
N GLU A 167 14.56 1.94 -9.97
CA GLU A 167 15.88 1.30 -9.72
C GLU A 167 17.05 2.28 -9.60
N LYS A 168 16.87 3.52 -10.07
CA LYS A 168 17.84 4.58 -9.80
C LYS A 168 18.09 4.74 -8.31
N TYR A 169 17.04 4.63 -7.50
CA TYR A 169 17.10 4.78 -6.05
C TYR A 169 17.15 3.44 -5.32
N PHE A 170 16.29 2.49 -5.68
CA PHE A 170 16.12 1.22 -5.00
C PHE A 170 16.87 0.10 -5.74
N LYS A 171 17.96 -0.38 -5.16
CA LYS A 171 18.82 -1.40 -5.77
C LYS A 171 18.42 -2.81 -5.38
N ASP A 172 18.89 -3.76 -6.19
CA ASP A 172 18.76 -5.20 -5.94
C ASP A 172 17.29 -5.66 -5.76
N THR A 173 16.37 -4.98 -6.44
CA THR A 173 14.95 -5.28 -6.34
C THR A 173 14.62 -6.58 -7.04
N ASP A 174 13.84 -7.43 -6.37
CA ASP A 174 13.39 -8.72 -6.90
C ASP A 174 12.40 -8.52 -8.06
N ARG A 175 12.88 -8.76 -9.27
CA ARG A 175 12.13 -8.64 -10.52
C ARG A 175 11.23 -9.84 -10.81
N GLY A 176 11.28 -10.88 -9.99
CA GLY A 176 10.66 -12.17 -10.25
C GLY A 176 11.47 -13.05 -11.20
N LEU A 177 11.12 -14.34 -11.23
CA LEU A 177 11.75 -15.32 -12.12
C LEU A 177 10.86 -15.52 -13.34
N PRO A 178 11.41 -15.34 -14.57
CA PRO A 178 10.70 -15.66 -15.80
C PRO A 178 10.22 -17.12 -15.82
N GLY A 179 9.04 -17.37 -16.34
CA GLY A 179 8.52 -18.72 -16.54
C GLY A 179 7.96 -19.46 -15.31
N TYR A 180 8.05 -18.88 -14.11
CA TYR A 180 7.58 -19.51 -12.87
C TYR A 180 6.17 -19.07 -12.42
N GLY A 181 5.43 -18.34 -13.24
CA GLY A 181 4.06 -17.88 -12.92
C GLY A 181 4.03 -17.11 -11.59
N ASP A 182 2.99 -17.37 -10.77
CA ASP A 182 2.84 -16.69 -9.47
C ASP A 182 3.94 -16.97 -8.46
N ARG A 183 4.59 -18.14 -8.55
CA ARG A 183 5.70 -18.52 -7.65
C ARG A 183 6.97 -17.74 -7.92
N GLY A 184 7.14 -17.23 -9.14
CA GLY A 184 8.28 -16.44 -9.57
C GLY A 184 8.06 -14.92 -9.53
N LYS A 185 6.89 -14.44 -9.07
CA LYS A 185 6.62 -13.00 -8.97
C LYS A 185 7.53 -12.37 -7.92
N GLY A 186 8.37 -11.45 -8.38
CA GLY A 186 9.20 -10.62 -7.53
C GLY A 186 8.35 -9.70 -6.66
N GLY A 187 8.88 -9.35 -5.51
CA GLY A 187 8.20 -8.44 -4.59
C GLY A 187 8.70 -8.55 -3.17
N MET A 188 8.14 -7.76 -2.31
CA MET A 188 8.51 -7.71 -0.90
C MET A 188 7.34 -8.04 0.02
N TRP A 189 7.68 -8.57 1.20
CA TRP A 189 6.75 -8.65 2.32
C TRP A 189 6.42 -7.28 2.86
N ALA A 190 5.17 -7.11 3.30
CA ALA A 190 4.70 -5.95 4.05
C ALA A 190 3.73 -6.39 5.15
N GLY A 191 3.73 -5.68 6.27
CA GLY A 191 2.79 -5.90 7.37
C GLY A 191 1.49 -5.08 7.23
N PRO A 192 0.53 -5.29 8.12
CA PRO A 192 0.42 -6.42 9.04
C PRO A 192 0.19 -7.74 8.30
N LEU A 193 -0.01 -8.84 9.04
CA LEU A 193 -0.49 -10.08 8.42
C LEU A 193 -1.78 -9.83 7.64
N GLY A 194 -1.98 -10.58 6.56
CA GLY A 194 -3.18 -10.47 5.73
C GLY A 194 -4.47 -10.75 6.51
N PRO A 195 -5.62 -10.30 6.01
CA PRO A 195 -6.88 -10.31 6.76
C PRO A 195 -7.41 -11.71 7.07
N ASP A 196 -6.96 -12.76 6.39
CA ASP A 196 -7.24 -14.15 6.75
C ASP A 196 -6.40 -14.63 7.96
N HIS A 197 -5.55 -13.78 8.51
CA HIS A 197 -4.71 -13.85 9.71
C HIS A 197 -3.95 -15.17 9.96
N ASN A 198 -4.41 -16.26 9.39
CA ASN A 198 -3.90 -17.59 9.72
C ASN A 198 -2.81 -18.09 8.77
N ASN A 199 -2.73 -17.59 7.54
CA ASN A 199 -1.84 -18.17 6.55
C ASN A 199 -1.26 -17.19 5.52
N SER A 200 -1.63 -15.91 5.49
CA SER A 200 -1.10 -14.94 4.54
C SER A 200 -0.42 -13.74 5.20
N GLY A 201 0.59 -13.20 4.54
CA GLY A 201 1.15 -11.88 4.74
C GLY A 201 0.85 -11.01 3.54
N TRP A 202 0.89 -9.69 3.70
CA TRP A 202 0.79 -8.80 2.57
C TRP A 202 2.05 -8.86 1.70
N HIS A 203 1.85 -8.73 0.41
CA HIS A 203 2.89 -8.73 -0.61
C HIS A 203 2.68 -7.59 -1.59
N LEU A 204 3.69 -6.74 -1.74
CA LEU A 204 3.79 -5.78 -2.83
C LEU A 204 4.57 -6.44 -3.97
N GLY A 205 3.90 -6.67 -5.09
CA GLY A 205 4.50 -7.30 -6.27
C GLY A 205 5.23 -6.27 -7.14
N PHE A 206 6.53 -6.43 -7.32
CA PHE A 206 7.31 -5.53 -8.18
C PHE A 206 7.25 -5.87 -9.67
N ILE A 207 6.41 -6.80 -10.10
CA ILE A 207 6.16 -6.97 -11.53
C ILE A 207 5.46 -5.73 -12.08
N ASP A 208 4.48 -5.22 -11.32
CA ASP A 208 3.54 -4.17 -11.76
C ASP A 208 3.04 -3.25 -10.64
N GLY A 209 3.41 -3.49 -9.39
CA GLY A 209 2.95 -2.70 -8.23
C GLY A 209 1.65 -3.19 -7.59
N HIS A 210 1.16 -4.41 -7.92
CA HIS A 210 -0.03 -4.96 -7.28
C HIS A 210 0.19 -5.29 -5.80
N MET A 211 -0.90 -5.21 -5.02
CA MET A 211 -0.93 -5.58 -3.61
C MET A 211 -1.87 -6.77 -3.39
N MET A 212 -1.39 -7.81 -2.73
CA MET A 212 -2.20 -8.99 -2.45
C MET A 212 -1.74 -9.73 -1.19
N GLY A 213 -2.62 -10.57 -0.65
CA GLY A 213 -2.24 -11.59 0.34
C GLY A 213 -1.41 -12.70 -0.32
N TYR A 214 -0.37 -13.17 0.36
CA TYR A 214 0.48 -14.27 -0.09
C TYR A 214 0.76 -15.22 1.07
N PRO A 215 0.80 -16.56 0.86
CA PRO A 215 1.08 -17.52 1.93
C PRO A 215 2.36 -17.18 2.69
N ARG A 216 2.31 -17.10 4.03
CA ARG A 216 3.43 -16.72 4.91
C ARG A 216 4.68 -17.57 4.78
N GLY A 217 4.49 -18.86 4.48
CA GLY A 217 5.57 -19.79 4.20
C GLY A 217 6.24 -19.58 2.84
N GLY A 218 5.69 -18.70 1.99
CA GLY A 218 6.32 -18.35 0.72
C GLY A 218 7.52 -17.44 0.93
N TYR A 219 8.40 -17.39 -0.04
CA TYR A 219 9.66 -16.64 0.03
C TYR A 219 9.55 -15.35 -0.78
N LYS A 220 9.74 -14.22 -0.11
CA LYS A 220 9.80 -12.87 -0.71
C LYS A 220 10.95 -12.08 -0.14
N THR A 221 11.37 -11.04 -0.85
CA THR A 221 12.31 -10.08 -0.28
C THR A 221 11.65 -9.29 0.84
N THR A 222 12.46 -8.60 1.61
CA THR A 222 12.00 -7.66 2.63
C THR A 222 12.85 -6.41 2.52
N ARG A 223 12.22 -5.26 2.33
CA ARG A 223 12.87 -3.96 2.38
C ARG A 223 12.43 -3.26 3.66
N CYS A 224 13.41 -2.97 4.49
CA CYS A 224 13.13 -2.36 5.79
C CYS A 224 12.89 -0.86 5.65
N VAL A 225 12.09 -0.33 6.56
CA VAL A 225 11.73 1.09 6.63
C VAL A 225 11.90 1.59 8.06
N ARG A 226 12.18 2.86 8.20
CA ARG A 226 12.10 3.60 9.45
C ARG A 226 11.56 5.01 9.19
N ALA A 227 11.13 5.68 10.23
CA ALA A 227 10.88 7.12 10.24
C ALA A 227 11.25 7.69 11.60
N ASP A 228 11.53 8.99 11.65
CA ASP A 228 11.81 9.65 12.91
C ASP A 228 10.61 9.57 13.86
N ASN A 229 10.86 9.46 15.16
CA ASN A 229 9.84 9.32 16.21
C ASN A 229 8.88 8.12 16.01
N ASP A 230 9.36 7.00 15.50
CA ASP A 230 8.55 5.83 15.17
C ASP A 230 7.36 6.14 14.27
N GLY A 231 7.55 7.07 13.33
CA GLY A 231 6.49 7.51 12.42
C GLY A 231 6.02 6.41 11.48
N THR A 232 4.72 6.37 11.20
CA THR A 232 4.11 5.46 10.24
C THR A 232 3.00 6.12 9.42
N TYR A 233 2.80 5.65 8.20
CA TYR A 233 1.59 5.88 7.41
C TYR A 233 0.75 4.62 7.41
N PHE A 234 -0.18 4.52 8.33
CA PHE A 234 -1.00 3.30 8.48
C PHE A 234 -2.50 3.59 8.52
N LEU A 235 -2.94 4.42 9.44
CA LEU A 235 -4.35 4.75 9.59
C LEU A 235 -4.70 6.08 8.93
N PRO A 236 -5.81 6.17 8.21
CA PRO A 236 -6.40 7.44 7.79
C PRO A 236 -7.00 8.16 9.00
N GLU A 237 -7.15 9.47 8.89
CA GLU A 237 -7.87 10.30 9.85
C GLU A 237 -9.07 10.94 9.16
N PHE A 238 -10.20 10.23 9.16
CA PHE A 238 -11.41 10.65 8.47
C PHE A 238 -12.25 11.62 9.30
N VAL A 239 -12.82 12.60 8.60
CA VAL A 239 -13.82 13.54 9.11
C VAL A 239 -15.00 13.57 8.15
N ASP A 240 -16.18 13.30 8.63
CA ASP A 240 -17.44 13.51 7.89
C ASP A 240 -17.72 15.00 7.84
N ASN A 241 -17.81 15.58 6.64
CA ASN A 241 -18.05 17.00 6.44
C ASN A 241 -19.55 17.37 6.53
N GLY A 242 -20.46 16.38 6.61
CA GLY A 242 -21.90 16.56 6.72
C GLY A 242 -22.60 16.96 5.41
N ASP A 243 -21.89 17.02 4.30
CA ASP A 243 -22.38 17.40 2.97
C ASP A 243 -22.29 16.26 1.95
N GLY A 244 -22.06 15.04 2.41
CA GLY A 244 -21.84 13.85 1.58
C GLY A 244 -20.38 13.66 1.15
N THR A 245 -19.48 14.37 1.78
CA THR A 245 -18.04 14.22 1.58
C THR A 245 -17.32 13.82 2.87
N VAL A 246 -16.15 13.18 2.73
CA VAL A 246 -15.27 12.76 3.82
C VAL A 246 -13.88 13.28 3.56
N THR A 247 -13.29 13.98 4.52
CA THR A 247 -11.90 14.45 4.47
C THR A 247 -10.98 13.48 5.19
N ASP A 248 -9.90 13.05 4.53
CA ASP A 248 -8.76 12.39 5.18
C ASP A 248 -7.69 13.43 5.52
N ARG A 249 -7.49 13.70 6.81
CA ARG A 249 -6.54 14.70 7.30
C ARG A 249 -5.08 14.29 7.10
N VAL A 250 -4.80 13.00 6.96
CA VAL A 250 -3.44 12.49 6.71
C VAL A 250 -3.02 12.77 5.27
N THR A 251 -3.85 12.35 4.32
CA THR A 251 -3.52 12.49 2.88
C THR A 251 -3.89 13.83 2.28
N LYS A 252 -4.69 14.64 3.00
CA LYS A 252 -5.27 15.90 2.50
C LYS A 252 -6.16 15.69 1.28
N LEU A 253 -6.87 14.57 1.27
CA LEU A 253 -7.84 14.21 0.24
C LEU A 253 -9.26 14.33 0.77
N MET A 254 -10.15 14.84 -0.07
CA MET A 254 -11.60 14.84 0.16
C MET A 254 -12.26 13.85 -0.79
N TRP A 255 -13.12 13.01 -0.27
CA TRP A 255 -13.73 11.87 -0.95
C TRP A 255 -15.24 12.01 -1.03
N LEU A 256 -15.85 11.52 -2.10
CA LEU A 256 -17.27 11.21 -2.05
C LEU A 256 -17.53 10.16 -0.97
N GLN A 257 -18.45 10.46 -0.04
CA GLN A 257 -18.88 9.51 0.99
C GLN A 257 -19.54 8.29 0.36
N LYS A 258 -20.37 8.52 -0.66
CA LYS A 258 -21.05 7.48 -1.43
C LYS A 258 -20.72 7.57 -2.92
N THR A 259 -20.75 6.44 -3.60
CA THR A 259 -20.77 6.38 -5.06
C THR A 259 -22.18 6.61 -5.57
N ASP A 260 -22.34 6.79 -6.87
CA ASP A 260 -23.69 6.81 -7.50
C ASP A 260 -24.24 5.39 -7.77
N GLY A 261 -23.51 4.34 -7.43
CA GLY A 261 -23.85 2.93 -7.62
C GLY A 261 -23.79 2.44 -9.07
N VAL A 262 -23.40 3.29 -10.01
CA VAL A 262 -23.35 2.93 -11.42
C VAL A 262 -21.98 2.37 -11.78
N LYS A 263 -21.95 1.16 -12.31
CA LYS A 263 -20.73 0.53 -12.84
C LYS A 263 -20.45 1.03 -14.25
N ARG A 264 -19.20 1.36 -14.51
CA ARG A 264 -18.71 1.91 -15.77
C ARG A 264 -17.39 1.29 -16.16
N ALA A 265 -17.10 1.29 -17.47
CA ALA A 265 -15.76 1.06 -17.99
C ALA A 265 -14.79 2.16 -17.51
N TRP A 266 -13.50 1.97 -17.72
CA TRP A 266 -12.46 2.84 -17.15
C TRP A 266 -12.55 4.30 -17.60
N GLU A 267 -12.55 4.56 -18.90
CA GLU A 267 -12.61 5.93 -19.44
C GLU A 267 -13.92 6.66 -19.08
N PRO A 268 -15.11 6.04 -19.18
CA PRO A 268 -16.33 6.62 -18.64
C PRO A 268 -16.30 6.90 -17.13
N SER A 269 -15.52 6.14 -16.34
CA SER A 269 -15.34 6.41 -14.91
C SER A 269 -14.48 7.65 -14.67
N ILE A 270 -13.46 7.89 -15.50
CA ILE A 270 -12.68 9.13 -15.49
C ILE A 270 -13.59 10.30 -15.80
N GLN A 271 -14.30 10.25 -16.95
CA GLN A 271 -15.17 11.32 -17.39
C GLN A 271 -16.25 11.67 -16.38
N TYR A 272 -16.84 10.65 -15.72
CA TYR A 272 -17.82 10.85 -14.66
C TYR A 272 -17.29 11.72 -13.51
N CYS A 273 -16.07 11.48 -13.07
CA CYS A 273 -15.48 12.29 -11.98
C CYS A 273 -15.08 13.70 -12.46
N GLU A 274 -14.57 13.84 -13.69
CA GLU A 274 -14.20 15.14 -14.26
C GLU A 274 -15.43 16.05 -14.45
N ASP A 275 -16.57 15.49 -14.86
CA ASP A 275 -17.81 16.24 -15.06
C ASP A 275 -18.59 16.50 -13.76
N LEU A 276 -18.14 15.91 -12.63
CA LEU A 276 -18.90 15.96 -11.40
C LEU A 276 -18.86 17.35 -10.74
N VAL A 277 -20.04 17.89 -10.46
CA VAL A 277 -20.23 19.04 -9.58
C VAL A 277 -20.95 18.56 -8.33
N PHE A 278 -20.27 18.56 -7.18
CA PHE A 278 -20.82 18.05 -5.94
C PHE A 278 -20.26 18.81 -4.72
N ALA A 279 -21.10 19.05 -3.70
CA ALA A 279 -20.75 19.77 -2.46
C ALA A 279 -20.06 21.13 -2.73
N GLY A 280 -20.48 21.85 -3.78
CA GLY A 280 -19.91 23.14 -4.16
C GLY A 280 -18.55 23.10 -4.86
N HIS A 281 -18.07 21.91 -5.24
CA HIS A 281 -16.79 21.68 -5.92
C HIS A 281 -17.00 21.09 -7.30
N SER A 282 -16.11 21.44 -8.25
CA SER A 282 -16.08 20.96 -9.63
C SER A 282 -14.69 20.45 -10.05
N ASP A 283 -13.80 20.20 -9.10
CA ASP A 283 -12.42 19.72 -9.31
C ASP A 283 -12.25 18.27 -8.83
N TRP A 284 -13.33 17.49 -8.96
CA TRP A 284 -13.32 16.06 -8.68
C TRP A 284 -12.57 15.30 -9.76
N THR A 285 -11.84 14.27 -9.36
CA THR A 285 -11.13 13.38 -10.28
C THR A 285 -11.29 11.93 -9.85
N LEU A 286 -11.10 10.99 -10.76
CA LEU A 286 -10.93 9.60 -10.39
C LEU A 286 -9.61 9.46 -9.59
N PRO A 287 -9.53 8.75 -8.45
CA PRO A 287 -8.32 8.66 -7.67
C PRO A 287 -7.20 7.89 -8.39
N HIS A 288 -5.94 8.29 -8.23
CA HIS A 288 -4.83 7.42 -8.61
C HIS A 288 -4.75 6.20 -7.67
N ASN A 289 -4.04 5.15 -8.09
CA ASN A 289 -4.07 3.87 -7.38
C ASN A 289 -3.62 3.97 -5.91
N LYS A 290 -2.59 4.76 -5.59
CA LYS A 290 -2.17 4.96 -4.20
C LYS A 290 -3.21 5.72 -3.38
N ALA A 291 -3.89 6.72 -3.98
CA ALA A 291 -4.96 7.44 -3.30
C ALA A 291 -6.10 6.47 -2.96
N LEU A 292 -6.57 5.69 -3.93
CA LEU A 292 -7.65 4.74 -3.68
C LEU A 292 -7.28 3.69 -2.63
N SER A 293 -6.05 3.20 -2.64
CA SER A 293 -5.54 2.26 -1.64
C SER A 293 -5.38 2.90 -0.26
N SER A 294 -5.30 4.23 -0.14
CA SER A 294 -5.26 4.91 1.16
C SER A 294 -6.51 4.69 2.00
N LEU A 295 -7.64 4.44 1.35
CA LEU A 295 -8.92 4.14 2.02
C LEU A 295 -8.97 2.75 2.67
N VAL A 296 -8.05 1.85 2.31
CA VAL A 296 -8.04 0.48 2.83
C VAL A 296 -7.70 0.48 4.32
N ASP A 297 -8.54 -0.14 5.12
CA ASP A 297 -8.20 -0.53 6.49
C ASP A 297 -7.68 -1.98 6.48
N LEU A 298 -6.35 -2.11 6.60
CA LEU A 298 -5.66 -3.41 6.54
C LEU A 298 -6.03 -4.37 7.69
N ARG A 299 -6.79 -3.90 8.69
CA ARG A 299 -7.29 -4.69 9.83
C ARG A 299 -8.68 -5.27 9.55
N LYS A 300 -9.38 -4.76 8.53
CA LYS A 300 -10.75 -5.12 8.17
C LYS A 300 -10.83 -5.95 6.89
N GLN A 301 -11.93 -6.65 6.72
CA GLN A 301 -12.27 -7.37 5.48
C GLN A 301 -13.78 -7.38 5.27
N LYS A 302 -14.19 -7.44 3.99
CA LYS A 302 -15.59 -7.60 3.56
C LYS A 302 -16.59 -6.61 4.19
N PRO A 303 -16.31 -5.28 4.14
CA PRO A 303 -15.27 -4.59 3.39
C PRO A 303 -14.03 -4.21 4.21
N ALA A 304 -12.89 -4.12 3.53
CA ALA A 304 -11.62 -3.63 4.05
C ALA A 304 -11.55 -2.09 3.96
N ILE A 305 -12.52 -1.40 4.57
CA ILE A 305 -12.65 0.06 4.62
C ILE A 305 -13.49 0.43 5.84
N ASP A 306 -13.41 1.66 6.29
CA ASP A 306 -14.26 2.13 7.38
C ASP A 306 -15.67 2.49 6.89
N THR A 307 -16.62 1.60 7.18
CA THR A 307 -18.03 1.75 6.77
C THR A 307 -18.80 2.84 7.53
N ALA A 308 -18.27 3.34 8.64
CA ALA A 308 -18.84 4.51 9.30
C ALA A 308 -18.74 5.76 8.42
N PHE A 309 -17.66 5.87 7.66
CA PHE A 309 -17.43 6.97 6.71
C PHE A 309 -17.84 6.63 5.27
N PHE A 310 -17.78 5.35 4.85
CA PHE A 310 -18.10 4.90 3.49
C PHE A 310 -19.15 3.78 3.50
N PRO A 311 -20.40 4.10 3.87
CA PRO A 311 -21.43 3.10 4.18
C PRO A 311 -21.94 2.31 2.98
N ASP A 312 -21.78 2.82 1.76
CA ASP A 312 -22.26 2.20 0.51
C ASP A 312 -21.25 1.25 -0.13
N THR A 313 -20.11 0.96 0.53
CA THR A 313 -19.04 0.20 -0.11
C THR A 313 -19.47 -1.24 -0.41
N ASP A 314 -19.68 -1.53 -1.69
CA ASP A 314 -19.87 -2.91 -2.19
C ASP A 314 -18.50 -3.61 -2.30
N TYR A 315 -18.18 -4.46 -1.33
CA TYR A 315 -16.91 -5.20 -1.32
C TYR A 315 -16.79 -6.27 -2.41
N LYS A 316 -17.88 -6.57 -3.15
CA LYS A 316 -17.87 -7.48 -4.29
C LYS A 316 -17.59 -6.74 -5.61
N ALA A 317 -17.70 -5.41 -5.61
CA ALA A 317 -17.38 -4.59 -6.76
C ALA A 317 -15.90 -4.22 -6.81
N TYR A 318 -15.45 -3.82 -7.99
CA TYR A 318 -14.16 -3.18 -8.23
C TYR A 318 -14.35 -1.67 -8.27
N TYR A 319 -13.35 -0.94 -7.76
CA TYR A 319 -13.32 0.52 -7.79
C TYR A 319 -12.17 0.96 -8.66
N TRP A 320 -12.47 1.66 -9.75
CA TRP A 320 -11.46 2.11 -10.68
C TRP A 320 -10.53 3.15 -10.08
N SER A 321 -9.25 3.03 -10.38
CA SER A 321 -8.29 4.11 -10.28
C SER A 321 -8.00 4.67 -11.68
N ARG A 322 -7.56 5.93 -11.76
CA ARG A 322 -7.12 6.54 -13.02
C ARG A 322 -5.74 6.08 -13.49
N THR A 323 -5.07 5.20 -12.74
CA THR A 323 -3.72 4.71 -13.04
C THR A 323 -3.78 3.61 -14.11
N PRO A 324 -3.24 3.84 -15.31
CA PRO A 324 -3.13 2.79 -16.33
C PRO A 324 -2.02 1.80 -15.96
N GLU A 325 -2.14 0.56 -16.44
CA GLU A 325 -1.05 -0.41 -16.37
C GLU A 325 0.02 -0.05 -17.41
N THR A 326 1.29 -0.13 -17.03
CA THR A 326 2.40 -0.03 -18.00
C THR A 326 2.38 -1.26 -18.91
N ARG A 327 2.21 -1.05 -20.22
CA ARG A 327 1.88 -2.06 -21.25
C ARG A 327 2.65 -3.37 -21.14
N ASP A 328 3.92 -3.29 -20.78
CA ASP A 328 4.79 -4.45 -20.86
C ASP A 328 4.82 -5.29 -19.57
N ALA A 329 4.18 -4.83 -18.49
CA ALA A 329 4.21 -5.55 -17.23
C ALA A 329 3.58 -6.95 -17.33
N PHE A 330 2.48 -7.09 -18.08
CA PHE A 330 1.79 -8.37 -18.21
C PHE A 330 2.22 -9.19 -19.43
N LYS A 331 2.33 -8.57 -20.61
CA LYS A 331 2.80 -9.27 -21.82
C LYS A 331 4.22 -9.80 -21.65
N ASN A 332 5.02 -9.12 -20.85
CA ASN A 332 6.40 -9.51 -20.53
C ASN A 332 6.54 -10.28 -19.21
N MET A 333 5.44 -10.72 -18.59
CA MET A 333 5.52 -11.62 -17.43
C MET A 333 6.27 -12.92 -17.75
N MET A 334 6.32 -13.29 -19.05
CA MET A 334 7.07 -14.43 -19.59
C MET A 334 8.41 -14.01 -20.23
N SER A 335 8.70 -12.72 -20.31
CA SER A 335 9.96 -12.18 -20.88
C SER A 335 10.81 -11.53 -19.78
N GLU A 336 12.11 -11.41 -20.04
CA GLU A 336 13.05 -10.78 -19.11
C GLU A 336 13.07 -9.25 -19.21
N THR A 337 12.19 -8.65 -20.01
CA THR A 337 12.22 -7.22 -20.30
C THR A 337 11.83 -6.39 -19.06
N THR A 338 12.74 -5.54 -18.66
CA THR A 338 12.54 -4.50 -17.64
C THR A 338 12.10 -3.22 -18.31
N VAL A 339 11.16 -2.51 -17.71
CA VAL A 339 10.71 -1.17 -18.16
C VAL A 339 10.97 -0.18 -17.04
N GLN A 340 11.72 0.86 -17.33
CA GLN A 340 11.95 1.98 -16.43
C GLN A 340 11.34 3.27 -17.00
N PRO A 341 11.16 4.34 -16.21
CA PRO A 341 10.53 5.57 -16.67
C PRO A 341 11.16 6.16 -17.93
N GLU A 342 12.48 6.03 -18.06
CA GLU A 342 13.27 6.50 -19.21
C GLU A 342 13.06 5.68 -20.48
N ASP A 343 12.61 4.42 -20.36
CA ASP A 343 12.43 3.50 -21.48
C ASP A 343 11.10 3.65 -22.20
N LEU A 344 10.16 4.41 -21.62
CA LEU A 344 8.78 4.49 -22.10
C LEU A 344 8.67 5.32 -23.38
N LYS A 345 8.13 4.71 -24.44
CA LYS A 345 7.77 5.38 -25.71
C LYS A 345 6.30 5.82 -25.69
N ILE A 346 6.04 6.98 -26.29
CA ILE A 346 4.78 7.73 -26.18
C ILE A 346 3.52 6.98 -26.69
N ASN A 347 3.63 5.89 -27.45
CA ASN A 347 2.51 5.27 -28.16
C ASN A 347 2.16 3.84 -27.70
N ASN A 348 2.39 3.51 -26.44
CA ASN A 348 2.01 2.20 -25.94
C ASN A 348 0.56 2.22 -25.48
N ALA A 349 -0.37 1.80 -26.33
CA ALA A 349 -1.76 1.60 -25.93
C ALA A 349 -1.83 0.60 -24.78
N HIS A 350 -2.31 1.07 -23.63
CA HIS A 350 -2.51 0.27 -22.44
C HIS A 350 -3.89 -0.38 -22.51
N GLU A 351 -3.94 -1.70 -22.40
CA GLU A 351 -5.21 -2.45 -22.46
C GLU A 351 -5.87 -2.53 -21.08
N ASN A 352 -5.10 -2.33 -20.01
CA ASN A 352 -5.54 -2.49 -18.63
C ASN A 352 -5.34 -1.22 -17.80
N ALA A 353 -6.10 -1.12 -16.71
CA ALA A 353 -5.93 -0.12 -15.68
C ALA A 353 -6.05 -0.76 -14.30
N PHE A 354 -5.57 -0.07 -13.27
CA PHE A 354 -5.64 -0.55 -11.89
C PHE A 354 -7.00 -0.27 -11.25
N PHE A 355 -7.42 -1.17 -10.39
CA PHE A 355 -8.60 -1.03 -9.55
C PHE A 355 -8.33 -1.56 -8.13
N GLN A 356 -9.09 -1.07 -7.17
CA GLN A 356 -9.09 -1.50 -5.80
C GLN A 356 -10.24 -2.48 -5.54
N SER A 357 -9.97 -3.55 -4.81
CA SER A 357 -10.99 -4.41 -4.23
C SER A 357 -11.05 -4.20 -2.72
N PHE A 358 -12.22 -3.83 -2.21
CA PHE A 358 -12.43 -3.74 -0.77
C PHE A 358 -12.86 -5.06 -0.13
N MET A 359 -12.81 -6.18 -0.85
CA MET A 359 -13.07 -7.49 -0.25
C MET A 359 -12.04 -7.81 0.83
N LEU A 360 -10.75 -7.70 0.48
CA LEU A 360 -9.60 -7.93 1.37
C LEU A 360 -8.62 -6.75 1.38
N GLY A 361 -8.82 -5.74 0.56
CA GLY A 361 -7.95 -4.56 0.49
C GLY A 361 -6.81 -4.65 -0.55
N GLY A 362 -6.81 -5.67 -1.40
CA GLY A 362 -5.84 -5.77 -2.50
C GLY A 362 -6.21 -4.89 -3.69
N ASN A 363 -5.20 -4.46 -4.44
CA ASN A 363 -5.39 -3.83 -5.73
C ASN A 363 -4.96 -4.77 -6.86
N TRP A 364 -5.61 -4.62 -7.99
CA TRP A 364 -5.37 -5.43 -9.18
C TRP A 364 -5.49 -4.57 -10.43
N ARG A 365 -5.27 -5.18 -11.57
CA ARG A 365 -5.49 -4.61 -12.88
C ARG A 365 -6.42 -5.48 -13.71
N GLY A 366 -7.11 -4.87 -14.64
CA GLY A 366 -7.97 -5.58 -15.59
C GLY A 366 -8.24 -4.75 -16.82
N PRO A 367 -8.86 -5.38 -17.83
CA PRO A 367 -9.21 -4.70 -19.08
C PRO A 367 -10.01 -3.43 -18.79
N ARG A 368 -9.70 -2.34 -19.51
CA ARG A 368 -10.40 -1.05 -19.38
C ARG A 368 -11.90 -1.14 -19.68
N SER A 369 -12.33 -2.20 -20.40
CA SER A 369 -13.74 -2.51 -20.66
C SER A 369 -14.46 -3.16 -19.47
N LEU A 370 -13.75 -3.57 -18.42
CA LEU A 370 -14.37 -4.08 -17.20
C LEU A 370 -15.22 -3.00 -16.54
N GLU A 371 -16.38 -3.38 -16.03
CA GLU A 371 -17.26 -2.44 -15.35
C GLU A 371 -16.96 -2.39 -13.85
N GLY A 372 -16.62 -1.20 -13.35
CA GLY A 372 -16.32 -0.90 -11.96
C GLY A 372 -17.00 0.36 -11.46
N LEU A 373 -17.01 0.56 -10.15
CA LEU A 373 -17.51 1.77 -9.49
C LEU A 373 -16.45 2.88 -9.53
N ALA A 374 -16.91 4.12 -9.51
CA ALA A 374 -16.08 5.30 -9.34
C ALA A 374 -16.34 5.95 -7.97
N ARG A 375 -15.32 6.12 -7.15
CA ARG A 375 -15.35 6.95 -5.94
C ARG A 375 -14.46 8.15 -6.16
N CYS A 376 -15.04 9.27 -6.51
CA CYS A 376 -14.28 10.45 -6.90
C CYS A 376 -13.59 11.08 -5.68
N VAL A 377 -12.49 11.76 -5.94
CA VAL A 377 -11.63 12.41 -4.96
C VAL A 377 -11.23 13.80 -5.45
N ARG A 378 -10.98 14.72 -4.53
CA ARG A 378 -10.32 15.99 -4.80
C ARG A 378 -9.24 16.27 -3.75
N HIS A 379 -8.32 17.16 -4.06
CA HIS A 379 -7.31 17.64 -3.12
C HIS A 379 -7.83 18.87 -2.36
N LEU A 380 -7.44 18.98 -1.10
CA LEU A 380 -7.71 20.16 -0.26
C LEU A 380 -6.76 21.30 -0.58
#